data_18d292da2e9cd4a2ac4f7cfc361155ef
#
_entry.id   18d292da2e9cd4a2ac4f7cfc361155ef
#
_cell.length_a   1.000
_cell.length_b   1.000
_cell.length_c   1.000
_cell.angle_alpha   90.00
_cell.angle_beta   90.00
_cell.angle_gamma   90.00
#
_symmetry.space_group_name_H-M   'P 1'
#
loop_
_entity.id
_entity.type
_entity.pdbx_description
1 polymer ?
#
loop_
_entity_poly.entity_id
_entity_poly.type
_entity_poly.pdbx_seq_one_letter_code
_entity_poly.pdbx_strand_id
1 'polypeptide(L)'
;MNQVENQSKEGYWAVQVDSVSLDSNQVSGSSTAVLDTGTSLIIAPKSAADKIHDAIPGAKSDGHGGYTLPCTTRKKLSFKISGTTHTMDSRDLLFAPKDSNNLKGTCISAVSSGETMDGASWLLGAAFLKNVYFATNSDANRIGLGKLKN
;
A
#
# COMPACT_ATOMS: atom_id res chain seq x y z
N MET A 1 5.85 7.84 17.83
CA MET A 1 5.03 8.12 16.63
C MET A 1 5.66 9.30 15.91
N ASN A 2 6.00 9.11 14.63
CA ASN A 2 6.54 10.19 13.82
C ASN A 2 5.40 11.08 13.31
N GLN A 3 5.57 12.39 13.43
CA GLN A 3 4.64 13.35 12.87
C GLN A 3 5.21 13.95 11.59
N VAL A 4 4.41 14.00 10.55
CA VAL A 4 4.78 14.54 9.24
C VAL A 4 3.74 15.55 8.78
N GLU A 5 4.15 16.46 7.90
CA GLU A 5 3.23 17.44 7.34
C GLU A 5 2.24 16.77 6.40
N ASN A 6 0.99 17.22 6.45
CA ASN A 6 0.00 16.80 5.48
C ASN A 6 0.30 17.45 4.13
N GLN A 7 0.51 16.64 3.11
CA GLN A 7 0.83 17.10 1.75
C GLN A 7 -0.42 17.44 0.93
N SER A 8 -1.60 17.09 1.41
CA SER A 8 -2.85 17.35 0.68
C SER A 8 -3.23 18.81 0.77
N LYS A 9 -3.69 19.37 -0.36
CA LYS A 9 -4.26 20.72 -0.46
C LYS A 9 -5.76 20.71 -0.66
N GLU A 10 -6.37 19.53 -0.73
CA GLU A 10 -7.78 19.34 -1.08
C GLU A 10 -8.60 18.69 0.05
N GLY A 11 -8.07 18.68 1.27
CA GLY A 11 -8.79 18.15 2.42
C GLY A 11 -8.58 16.67 2.71
N TYR A 12 -7.65 16.01 2.00
CA TYR A 12 -7.26 14.63 2.28
C TYR A 12 -6.09 14.59 3.27
N TRP A 13 -5.67 13.41 3.64
CA TRP A 13 -4.48 13.17 4.44
C TRP A 13 -3.45 12.47 3.55
N ALA A 14 -2.40 13.19 3.19
CA ALA A 14 -1.38 12.70 2.26
C ALA A 14 0.01 12.85 2.85
N VAL A 15 0.88 11.89 2.53
CA VAL A 15 2.27 11.85 3.01
C VAL A 15 3.23 11.79 1.84
N GLN A 16 4.46 12.27 2.09
CA GLN A 16 5.58 12.08 1.18
C GLN A 16 6.13 10.68 1.38
N VAL A 17 6.14 9.90 0.31
CA VAL A 17 6.75 8.56 0.30
C VAL A 17 8.12 8.68 -0.35
N ASP A 18 9.15 8.27 0.38
CA ASP A 18 10.53 8.33 -0.14
C ASP A 18 10.78 7.22 -1.14
N SER A 19 10.31 6.02 -0.84
CA SER A 19 10.43 4.87 -1.72
C SER A 19 9.45 3.76 -1.30
N VAL A 20 9.17 2.87 -2.23
CA VAL A 20 8.38 1.65 -1.99
C VAL A 20 9.21 0.46 -2.44
N SER A 21 9.26 -0.59 -1.64
CA SER A 21 10.04 -1.79 -1.91
C SER A 21 9.24 -3.05 -1.66
N LEU A 22 9.48 -4.07 -2.47
CA LEU A 22 8.99 -5.43 -2.22
C LEU A 22 10.19 -6.26 -1.76
N ASP A 23 10.14 -6.73 -0.52
CA ASP A 23 11.30 -7.25 0.19
C ASP A 23 12.42 -6.20 0.13
N SER A 24 13.58 -6.51 -0.45
CA SER A 24 14.69 -5.56 -0.60
C SER A 24 14.75 -4.86 -1.96
N ASN A 25 13.78 -5.13 -2.85
CA ASN A 25 13.80 -4.59 -4.21
C ASN A 25 12.91 -3.34 -4.31
N GLN A 26 13.49 -2.20 -4.64
CA GLN A 26 12.74 -0.96 -4.82
C GLN A 26 11.86 -1.05 -6.07
N VAL A 27 10.57 -0.75 -5.90
CA VAL A 27 9.59 -0.76 -6.99
C VAL A 27 9.10 0.63 -7.36
N SER A 28 9.33 1.63 -6.50
CA SER A 28 8.96 3.02 -6.76
C SER A 28 9.87 3.96 -6.00
N GLY A 29 10.13 5.13 -6.57
CA GLY A 29 10.91 6.19 -5.94
C GLY A 29 10.02 7.17 -5.16
N SER A 30 10.49 8.41 -5.06
CA SER A 30 9.79 9.48 -4.34
C SER A 30 8.43 9.78 -4.96
N SER A 31 7.41 9.85 -4.13
CA SER A 31 6.01 10.09 -4.57
C SER A 31 5.15 10.53 -3.39
N THR A 32 3.87 10.77 -3.66
CA THR A 32 2.90 11.17 -2.64
C THR A 32 1.82 10.10 -2.54
N ALA A 33 1.36 9.84 -1.32
CA ALA A 33 0.29 8.88 -1.06
C ALA A 33 -0.81 9.50 -0.20
N VAL A 34 -2.05 9.27 -0.57
CA VAL A 34 -3.21 9.60 0.26
C VAL A 34 -3.49 8.40 1.19
N LEU A 35 -3.71 8.69 2.47
CA LEU A 35 -4.09 7.70 3.47
C LEU A 35 -5.62 7.73 3.60
N ASP A 36 -6.28 6.63 3.27
CA ASP A 36 -7.74 6.60 3.16
C ASP A 36 -8.35 5.41 3.89
N THR A 37 -8.96 5.66 5.04
CA THR A 37 -9.61 4.63 5.84
C THR A 37 -10.88 4.06 5.19
N GLY A 38 -11.44 4.77 4.23
CA GLY A 38 -12.65 4.35 3.49
C GLY A 38 -12.38 3.41 2.32
N THR A 39 -11.10 3.13 2.02
CA THR A 39 -10.71 2.23 0.93
C THR A 39 -10.07 0.97 1.52
N SER A 40 -10.43 -0.20 1.00
CA SER A 40 -9.90 -1.48 1.49
C SER A 40 -8.52 -1.80 0.95
N LEU A 41 -8.27 -1.46 -0.31
CA LEU A 41 -7.08 -1.87 -1.06
C LEU A 41 -6.01 -0.77 -1.08
N ILE A 42 -4.93 -1.07 -1.78
CA ILE A 42 -3.89 -0.11 -2.16
C ILE A 42 -4.02 0.12 -3.66
N ILE A 43 -4.07 1.39 -4.07
CA ILE A 43 -4.02 1.76 -5.48
C ILE A 43 -2.64 2.33 -5.76
N ALA A 44 -1.95 1.74 -6.72
CA ALA A 44 -0.58 2.07 -7.08
C ALA A 44 -0.51 2.64 -8.50
N PRO A 45 0.55 3.39 -8.83
CA PRO A 45 0.86 3.66 -10.23
C PRO A 45 1.06 2.34 -10.98
N LYS A 46 0.63 2.30 -12.25
CA LYS A 46 0.68 1.05 -13.03
C LYS A 46 2.09 0.45 -13.08
N SER A 47 3.11 1.30 -13.28
CA SER A 47 4.49 0.82 -13.35
C SER A 47 4.94 0.15 -12.04
N ALA A 48 4.54 0.71 -10.89
CA ALA A 48 4.87 0.13 -9.59
C ALA A 48 4.08 -1.15 -9.34
N ALA A 49 2.78 -1.15 -9.66
CA ALA A 49 1.94 -2.35 -9.52
C ALA A 49 2.48 -3.50 -10.38
N ASP A 50 2.89 -3.21 -11.61
CA ASP A 50 3.48 -4.22 -12.49
C ASP A 50 4.79 -4.76 -11.90
N LYS A 51 5.67 -3.89 -11.41
CA LYS A 51 6.95 -4.31 -10.81
C LYS A 51 6.74 -5.18 -9.56
N ILE A 52 5.76 -4.82 -8.73
CA ILE A 52 5.42 -5.62 -7.55
C ILE A 52 5.03 -7.03 -7.98
N HIS A 53 4.08 -7.15 -8.90
CA HIS A 53 3.55 -8.44 -9.28
C HIS A 53 4.52 -9.25 -10.16
N ASP A 54 5.33 -8.60 -10.99
CA ASP A 54 6.38 -9.28 -11.77
C ASP A 54 7.42 -9.94 -10.87
N ALA A 55 7.63 -9.41 -9.67
CA ALA A 55 8.56 -9.98 -8.68
C ALA A 55 7.94 -11.08 -7.82
N ILE A 56 6.65 -11.38 -7.98
CA ILE A 56 5.96 -12.42 -7.23
C ILE A 56 5.69 -13.60 -8.17
N PRO A 57 6.34 -14.77 -7.95
CA PRO A 57 6.10 -15.93 -8.79
C PRO A 57 4.61 -16.30 -8.80
N GLY A 58 4.05 -16.49 -9.98
CA GLY A 58 2.65 -16.86 -10.17
C GLY A 58 1.65 -15.71 -10.16
N ALA A 59 2.09 -14.48 -9.92
CA ALA A 59 1.21 -13.32 -9.99
C ALA A 59 0.85 -12.99 -11.44
N LYS A 60 -0.38 -12.50 -11.65
CA LYS A 60 -0.90 -12.17 -12.99
C LYS A 60 -1.74 -10.90 -12.95
N SER A 61 -1.68 -10.12 -14.04
CA SER A 61 -2.58 -9.00 -14.27
C SER A 61 -3.90 -9.53 -14.90
N ASP A 62 -5.02 -8.88 -14.55
CA ASP A 62 -6.30 -9.16 -15.22
C ASP A 62 -6.52 -8.30 -16.48
N GLY A 63 -5.59 -7.40 -16.79
CA GLY A 63 -5.70 -6.46 -17.89
C GLY A 63 -6.58 -5.24 -17.62
N HIS A 64 -7.16 -5.14 -16.42
CA HIS A 64 -8.09 -4.07 -16.04
C HIS A 64 -7.68 -3.37 -14.72
N GLY A 65 -6.41 -3.41 -14.39
CA GLY A 65 -5.88 -2.76 -13.19
C GLY A 65 -5.85 -3.65 -11.95
N GLY A 66 -6.45 -4.81 -11.99
CA GLY A 66 -6.41 -5.79 -10.91
C GLY A 66 -5.33 -6.84 -11.14
N TYR A 67 -4.96 -7.54 -10.08
CA TYR A 67 -3.94 -8.58 -10.09
C TYR A 67 -4.36 -9.73 -9.20
N THR A 68 -3.86 -10.90 -9.54
CA THR A 68 -3.96 -12.10 -8.69
C THR A 68 -2.56 -12.57 -8.36
N LEU A 69 -2.44 -13.30 -7.26
CA LEU A 69 -1.19 -13.88 -6.82
C LEU A 69 -1.47 -15.14 -6.01
N PRO A 70 -0.47 -16.02 -5.83
CA PRO A 70 -0.69 -17.20 -4.99
C PRO A 70 -0.99 -16.81 -3.55
N CYS A 71 -1.98 -17.44 -2.94
CA CYS A 71 -2.34 -17.21 -1.54
C CYS A 71 -1.21 -17.61 -0.58
N THR A 72 -0.21 -18.35 -1.04
CA THR A 72 0.98 -18.73 -0.27
C THR A 72 2.10 -17.70 -0.33
N THR A 73 1.89 -16.57 -1.02
CA THR A 73 2.88 -15.49 -1.14
C THR A 73 3.31 -15.00 0.25
N ARG A 74 4.62 -14.82 0.42
CA ARG A 74 5.21 -14.35 1.68
C ARG A 74 6.06 -13.08 1.50
N LYS A 75 5.98 -12.44 0.34
CA LYS A 75 6.65 -11.17 0.06
C LYS A 75 6.08 -10.06 0.93
N LYS A 76 6.93 -9.11 1.31
CA LYS A 76 6.54 -7.98 2.16
C LYS A 76 6.72 -6.68 1.40
N LEU A 77 5.66 -5.86 1.37
CA LEU A 77 5.68 -4.54 0.78
C LEU A 77 5.98 -3.51 1.87
N SER A 78 6.94 -2.63 1.61
CA SER A 78 7.36 -1.61 2.57
C SER A 78 7.28 -0.23 1.96
N PHE A 79 6.83 0.74 2.76
CA PHE A 79 6.76 2.14 2.39
C PHE A 79 7.68 2.92 3.31
N LYS A 80 8.67 3.61 2.74
CA LYS A 80 9.51 4.53 3.50
C LYS A 80 8.86 5.91 3.46
N ILE A 81 8.39 6.37 4.60
CA ILE A 81 7.66 7.63 4.72
C ILE A 81 8.43 8.52 5.68
N SER A 82 8.91 9.65 5.15
CA SER A 82 9.68 10.64 5.93
C SER A 82 10.80 10.00 6.74
N GLY A 83 11.58 9.13 6.09
CA GLY A 83 12.75 8.48 6.67
C GLY A 83 12.48 7.22 7.48
N THR A 84 11.21 6.88 7.74
CA THR A 84 10.83 5.68 8.51
C THR A 84 10.20 4.64 7.59
N THR A 85 10.69 3.41 7.66
CA THR A 85 10.15 2.30 6.86
C THR A 85 9.03 1.60 7.61
N HIS A 86 7.88 1.51 6.95
CA HIS A 86 6.70 0.79 7.43
C HIS A 86 6.49 -0.42 6.55
N THR A 87 6.64 -1.61 7.13
CA THR A 87 6.53 -2.88 6.40
C THR A 87 5.18 -3.52 6.70
N MET A 88 4.46 -3.90 5.64
CA MET A 88 3.19 -4.61 5.76
C MET A 88 3.45 -6.08 6.08
N ASP A 89 2.56 -6.67 6.88
CA ASP A 89 2.52 -8.12 7.02
C ASP A 89 2.24 -8.74 5.63
N SER A 90 2.94 -9.83 5.31
CA SER A 90 2.79 -10.47 3.99
C SER A 90 1.35 -10.93 3.73
N ARG A 91 0.59 -11.25 4.76
CA ARG A 91 -0.82 -11.63 4.64
C ARG A 91 -1.68 -10.49 4.11
N ASP A 92 -1.25 -9.24 4.31
CA ASP A 92 -2.01 -8.06 3.93
C ASP A 92 -1.82 -7.68 2.45
N LEU A 93 -0.95 -8.39 1.73
CA LEU A 93 -0.93 -8.37 0.27
C LEU A 93 -2.04 -9.24 -0.35
N LEU A 94 -2.65 -10.09 0.45
CA LEU A 94 -3.69 -11.01 0.01
C LEU A 94 -5.03 -10.42 0.44
N PHE A 95 -5.85 -9.97 -0.53
CA PHE A 95 -7.15 -9.39 -0.20
C PHE A 95 -8.16 -10.48 0.13
N ALA A 96 -8.32 -11.45 -0.78
CA ALA A 96 -9.27 -12.55 -0.61
C ALA A 96 -8.90 -13.71 -1.54
N PRO A 97 -9.17 -14.96 -1.16
CA PRO A 97 -9.04 -16.08 -2.08
C PRO A 97 -10.10 -15.98 -3.19
N LYS A 98 -9.72 -16.31 -4.41
CA LYS A 98 -10.70 -16.39 -5.53
C LYS A 98 -11.68 -17.53 -5.33
N ASP A 99 -11.21 -18.62 -4.73
CA ASP A 99 -12.04 -19.77 -4.34
C ASP A 99 -11.99 -19.90 -2.82
N SER A 100 -13.10 -19.60 -2.15
CA SER A 100 -13.19 -19.67 -0.69
C SER A 100 -12.93 -21.07 -0.13
N ASN A 101 -13.04 -22.11 -0.96
CA ASN A 101 -12.74 -23.48 -0.58
C ASN A 101 -11.28 -23.87 -0.78
N ASN A 102 -10.45 -22.97 -1.32
CA ASN A 102 -9.03 -23.23 -1.57
C ASN A 102 -8.18 -22.05 -1.11
N LEU A 103 -7.81 -22.08 0.17
CA LEU A 103 -7.02 -21.02 0.80
C LEU A 103 -5.53 -21.06 0.41
N LYS A 104 -5.11 -22.07 -0.35
CA LYS A 104 -3.74 -22.21 -0.86
C LYS A 104 -3.65 -22.03 -2.36
N GLY A 105 -4.75 -21.62 -3.00
CA GLY A 105 -4.82 -21.41 -4.44
C GLY A 105 -4.45 -19.99 -4.82
N THR A 106 -5.28 -19.39 -5.66
CA THR A 106 -5.10 -18.03 -6.15
C THR A 106 -5.88 -17.04 -5.28
N CYS A 107 -5.22 -15.95 -4.90
CA CYS A 107 -5.81 -14.84 -4.18
C CYS A 107 -5.90 -13.59 -5.05
N ILE A 108 -6.86 -12.72 -4.73
CA ILE A 108 -6.91 -11.37 -5.28
C ILE A 108 -5.87 -10.54 -4.54
N SER A 109 -5.03 -9.81 -5.28
CA SER A 109 -4.03 -8.94 -4.69
C SER A 109 -4.67 -7.74 -4.00
N ALA A 110 -4.11 -7.33 -2.86
CA ALA A 110 -4.51 -6.09 -2.21
C ALA A 110 -3.98 -4.86 -2.95
N VAL A 111 -3.05 -5.01 -3.90
CA VAL A 111 -2.52 -3.91 -4.71
C VAL A 111 -3.13 -3.97 -6.10
N SER A 112 -3.78 -2.89 -6.50
CA SER A 112 -4.27 -2.69 -7.85
C SER A 112 -3.66 -1.42 -8.43
N SER A 113 -3.76 -1.22 -9.74
CA SER A 113 -3.38 0.02 -10.38
C SER A 113 -4.62 0.84 -10.73
N GLY A 114 -4.49 2.15 -10.71
CA GLY A 114 -5.60 3.03 -11.04
C GLY A 114 -5.30 4.48 -10.71
N GLU A 115 -6.31 5.30 -10.92
CA GLU A 115 -6.23 6.71 -10.59
C GLU A 115 -6.54 6.90 -9.10
N THR A 116 -5.90 7.89 -8.52
CA THR A 116 -6.09 8.29 -7.14
C THR A 116 -6.66 9.71 -7.09
N MET A 117 -6.59 10.35 -5.93
CA MET A 117 -7.10 11.69 -5.72
C MET A 117 -5.96 12.65 -5.35
N ASP A 118 -6.19 13.95 -5.51
CA ASP A 118 -5.27 15.01 -5.09
C ASP A 118 -3.90 14.92 -5.79
N GLY A 119 -3.87 14.37 -7.02
CA GLY A 119 -2.62 14.21 -7.77
C GLY A 119 -1.63 13.23 -7.15
N ALA A 120 -2.02 12.48 -6.12
CA ALA A 120 -1.16 11.51 -5.47
C ALA A 120 -0.91 10.30 -6.38
N SER A 121 0.28 9.72 -6.27
CA SER A 121 0.62 8.49 -7.00
C SER A 121 -0.01 7.26 -6.39
N TRP A 122 -0.15 7.24 -5.06
CA TRP A 122 -0.65 6.09 -4.31
C TRP A 122 -1.88 6.46 -3.49
N LEU A 123 -2.76 5.48 -3.31
CA LEU A 123 -3.80 5.54 -2.30
C LEU A 123 -3.61 4.34 -1.38
N LEU A 124 -3.40 4.62 -0.09
CA LEU A 124 -3.13 3.59 0.92
C LEU A 124 -4.38 3.42 1.78
N GLY A 125 -5.11 2.35 1.50
CA GLY A 125 -6.31 2.00 2.24
C GLY A 125 -6.03 1.10 3.43
N ALA A 126 -7.06 0.42 3.90
CA ALA A 126 -7.00 -0.42 5.09
C ALA A 126 -5.92 -1.51 5.02
N ALA A 127 -5.63 -2.04 3.83
CA ALA A 127 -4.58 -3.05 3.67
C ALA A 127 -3.22 -2.57 4.19
N PHE A 128 -2.91 -1.28 4.02
CA PHE A 128 -1.71 -0.67 4.59
C PHE A 128 -1.96 -0.19 6.03
N LEU A 129 -3.07 0.53 6.25
CA LEU A 129 -3.30 1.26 7.50
C LEU A 129 -3.41 0.33 8.72
N LYS A 130 -3.84 -0.91 8.54
CA LYS A 130 -3.87 -1.87 9.64
C LYS A 130 -2.49 -2.31 10.13
N ASN A 131 -1.42 -1.91 9.44
CA ASN A 131 -0.04 -2.21 9.81
C ASN A 131 0.63 -1.06 10.58
N VAL A 132 -0.07 0.04 10.82
CA VAL A 132 0.49 1.22 11.48
C VAL A 132 -0.51 1.82 12.46
N TYR A 133 -0.01 2.57 13.44
CA TYR A 133 -0.82 3.54 14.15
C TYR A 133 -0.93 4.77 13.27
N PHE A 134 -2.15 5.23 13.03
CA PHE A 134 -2.42 6.37 12.18
C PHE A 134 -3.26 7.38 12.95
N ALA A 135 -2.75 8.60 13.08
CA ALA A 135 -3.44 9.69 13.75
C ALA A 135 -3.35 10.95 12.91
N THR A 136 -4.38 11.78 13.01
CA THR A 136 -4.40 13.09 12.33
C THR A 136 -4.54 14.20 13.37
N ASN A 137 -3.89 15.33 13.09
CA ASN A 137 -3.99 16.55 13.88
C ASN A 137 -4.46 17.67 12.96
N SER A 138 -5.75 17.98 13.00
CA SER A 138 -6.35 18.98 12.11
C SER A 138 -5.84 20.40 12.41
N ASP A 139 -5.59 20.72 13.68
CA ASP A 139 -5.12 22.05 14.07
C ASP A 139 -3.73 22.34 13.52
N ALA A 140 -2.82 21.36 13.61
CA ALA A 140 -1.46 21.48 13.10
C ALA A 140 -1.32 21.04 11.64
N ASN A 141 -2.37 20.47 11.05
CA ASN A 141 -2.38 19.87 9.72
C ASN A 141 -1.26 18.83 9.56
N ARG A 142 -1.14 17.93 10.51
CA ARG A 142 -0.07 16.92 10.56
C ARG A 142 -0.65 15.52 10.71
N ILE A 143 0.15 14.56 10.30
CA ILE A 143 -0.18 13.14 10.34
C ILE A 143 0.83 12.45 11.24
N GLY A 144 0.34 11.63 12.17
CA GLY A 144 1.18 10.76 12.97
C GLY A 144 1.14 9.35 12.44
N LEU A 145 2.31 8.75 12.24
CA LEU A 145 2.46 7.35 11.88
C LEU A 145 3.38 6.67 12.87
N GLY A 146 2.97 5.53 13.38
CA GLY A 146 3.75 4.75 14.33
C GLY A 146 3.73 3.27 14.00
N LYS A 147 4.78 2.57 14.43
CA LYS A 147 4.84 1.12 14.27
C LYS A 147 3.96 0.45 15.33
N LEU A 148 3.26 -0.59 14.92
CA LEU A 148 2.50 -1.41 15.87
C LEU A 148 3.48 -2.17 16.77
N LYS A 149 3.10 -2.34 18.04
CA LYS A 149 3.81 -3.25 18.96
C LYS A 149 3.33 -4.67 18.69
N ASN A 150 4.26 -5.57 18.60
CA ASN A 150 3.97 -7.00 18.48
C ASN A 150 3.92 -7.64 19.88
#